data_b9fcc9ff48621f8939ccc7f648e89b9b
#
_entry.id   b9fcc9ff48621f8939ccc7f648e89b9b
#
_cell.length_a   1.000
_cell.length_b   1.000
_cell.length_c   1.000
_cell.angle_alpha   90.00
_cell.angle_beta   90.00
_cell.angle_gamma   90.00
#
_symmetry.space_group_name_H-M   'P 1'
#
loop_
_entity.id
_entity.type
_entity.pdbx_description
1 polymer ?
#
loop_
_entity_poly.entity_id
_entity_poly.type
_entity_poly.pdbx_seq_one_letter_code
_entity_poly.pdbx_strand_id
1 'polypeptide(L)'
;DIMIGMDNDPATFGRPPFSTANIYLNSFMCVELEAGARLYRQFGKEEAAKRLLDKREALIGAIQQECWDKRDHFFYSVDVDIKTRKYDWFHQGLGVFWKTLPIKVRVWSGFIPMYAGIATKEQAADMVKHIFDPDTFGSDFGLTTLSKDEKMFDLSVTNNPSNWLGPIWLVANY
;
A
#
# COMPACT_ATOMS: atom_id res chain seq x y z
N ASP A 1 3.08 -10.18 8.37
CA ASP A 1 2.05 -9.75 7.38
C ASP A 1 1.47 -10.92 6.57
N ILE A 2 1.21 -12.04 7.24
CA ILE A 2 0.77 -13.27 6.58
C ILE A 2 -0.73 -13.22 6.20
N MET A 3 -1.50 -12.29 6.75
CA MET A 3 -2.97 -12.28 6.68
C MET A 3 -3.53 -11.06 5.94
N ILE A 4 -2.95 -10.73 4.78
CA ILE A 4 -3.39 -9.57 4.00
C ILE A 4 -4.32 -9.92 2.83
N GLY A 5 -4.68 -11.19 2.64
CA GLY A 5 -5.49 -11.64 1.51
C GLY A 5 -4.74 -11.73 0.17
N MET A 6 -3.44 -11.44 0.17
CA MET A 6 -2.54 -11.58 -0.97
C MET A 6 -1.38 -12.49 -0.56
N ASP A 7 -1.59 -13.79 -0.59
CA ASP A 7 -0.66 -14.79 -0.02
C ASP A 7 0.77 -14.69 -0.55
N ASN A 8 0.93 -14.25 -1.78
CA ASN A 8 2.22 -14.11 -2.46
C ASN A 8 2.40 -12.69 -3.01
N ASP A 9 2.02 -11.67 -2.23
CA ASP A 9 2.25 -10.28 -2.61
C ASP A 9 3.74 -10.06 -2.92
N PRO A 10 4.11 -9.73 -4.18
CA PRO A 10 5.51 -9.60 -4.58
C PRO A 10 6.30 -8.57 -3.76
N ALA A 11 5.63 -7.57 -3.22
CA ALA A 11 6.28 -6.54 -2.40
C ALA A 11 6.61 -7.02 -0.98
N THR A 12 5.83 -7.96 -0.42
CA THR A 12 5.94 -8.30 1.00
C THR A 12 6.20 -9.77 1.29
N PHE A 13 6.05 -10.64 0.29
CA PHE A 13 6.30 -12.07 0.43
C PHE A 13 7.75 -12.37 0.84
N GLY A 14 7.90 -13.26 1.81
CA GLY A 14 9.22 -13.70 2.29
C GLY A 14 9.96 -12.69 3.17
N ARG A 15 9.35 -11.54 3.50
CA ARG A 15 9.96 -10.59 4.43
C ARG A 15 9.83 -11.05 5.88
N PRO A 16 10.76 -10.65 6.76
CA PRO A 16 10.69 -11.00 8.17
C PRO A 16 9.38 -10.53 8.82
N PRO A 17 8.84 -11.26 9.81
CA PRO A 17 7.69 -10.81 10.57
C PRO A 17 7.90 -9.40 11.15
N PHE A 18 6.85 -8.59 11.17
CA PHE A 18 6.84 -7.21 11.71
C PHE A 18 7.81 -6.23 11.03
N SER A 19 8.38 -6.59 9.89
CA SER A 19 9.31 -5.73 9.16
C SER A 19 8.64 -4.79 8.17
N THR A 20 7.35 -4.99 7.88
CA THR A 20 6.65 -4.28 6.80
C THR A 20 5.38 -3.61 7.30
N ALA A 21 5.18 -2.33 6.96
CA ALA A 21 3.87 -1.71 6.97
C ALA A 21 3.27 -1.85 5.55
N ASN A 22 2.32 -2.77 5.42
CA ASN A 22 1.71 -3.12 4.16
C ASN A 22 0.65 -2.08 3.76
N ILE A 23 0.72 -1.56 2.54
CA ILE A 23 -0.19 -0.50 2.07
C ILE A 23 -1.63 -1.00 1.92
N TYR A 24 -1.83 -2.25 1.48
CA TYR A 24 -3.15 -2.86 1.37
C TYR A 24 -3.87 -2.90 2.71
N LEU A 25 -3.24 -3.54 3.72
CA LEU A 25 -3.81 -3.69 5.05
C LEU A 25 -4.10 -2.34 5.72
N ASN A 26 -3.16 -1.41 5.65
CA ASN A 26 -3.32 -0.10 6.28
C ASN A 26 -4.40 0.75 5.60
N SER A 27 -4.57 0.62 4.29
CA SER A 27 -5.65 1.29 3.58
C SER A 27 -7.03 0.75 3.97
N PHE A 28 -7.19 -0.56 4.05
CA PHE A 28 -8.44 -1.16 4.55
C PHE A 28 -8.70 -0.82 6.01
N MET A 29 -7.67 -0.71 6.85
CA MET A 29 -7.83 -0.25 8.23
C MET A 29 -8.44 1.15 8.27
N CYS A 30 -8.10 2.06 7.36
CA CYS A 30 -8.75 3.38 7.27
C CYS A 30 -10.24 3.27 6.96
N VAL A 31 -10.63 2.36 6.06
CA VAL A 31 -12.04 2.10 5.71
C VAL A 31 -12.79 1.53 6.93
N GLU A 32 -12.20 0.57 7.62
CA GLU A 32 -12.79 -0.06 8.82
C GLU A 32 -12.97 0.92 9.97
N LEU A 33 -11.99 1.78 10.21
CA LEU A 33 -12.08 2.81 11.25
C LEU A 33 -13.23 3.79 10.97
N GLU A 34 -13.43 4.17 9.72
CA GLU A 34 -14.55 5.03 9.33
C GLU A 34 -15.89 4.32 9.47
N ALA A 35 -15.98 3.07 8.99
CA ALA A 35 -17.20 2.27 9.12
C ALA A 35 -17.58 2.07 10.60
N GLY A 36 -16.60 1.73 11.45
CA GLY A 36 -16.79 1.59 12.89
C GLY A 36 -17.26 2.89 13.55
N ALA A 37 -16.70 4.04 13.14
CA ALA A 37 -17.13 5.34 13.66
C ALA A 37 -18.59 5.64 13.28
N ARG A 38 -19.01 5.34 12.04
CA ARG A 38 -20.41 5.48 11.61
C ARG A 38 -21.35 4.60 12.44
N LEU A 39 -20.97 3.35 12.72
CA LEU A 39 -21.75 2.46 13.58
C LEU A 39 -21.87 3.02 15.02
N TYR A 40 -20.78 3.47 15.62
CA TYR A 40 -20.83 4.05 16.97
C TYR A 40 -21.77 5.26 17.04
N ARG A 41 -21.79 6.11 16.03
CA ARG A 41 -22.74 7.23 15.96
C ARG A 41 -24.19 6.79 15.91
N GLN A 42 -24.53 5.72 15.17
CA GLN A 42 -25.89 5.18 15.16
C GLN A 42 -26.36 4.71 16.55
N PHE A 43 -25.42 4.32 17.41
CA PHE A 43 -25.71 3.95 18.83
C PHE A 43 -25.51 5.09 19.81
N GLY A 44 -25.37 6.33 19.35
CA GLY A 44 -25.19 7.51 20.18
C GLY A 44 -23.86 7.58 20.93
N LYS A 45 -22.83 6.81 20.49
CA LYS A 45 -21.53 6.73 21.15
C LYS A 45 -20.51 7.65 20.50
N GLU A 46 -20.74 8.96 20.53
CA GLU A 46 -19.94 9.97 19.83
C GLU A 46 -18.45 9.96 20.22
N GLU A 47 -18.13 9.82 21.51
CA GLU A 47 -16.74 9.76 21.97
C GLU A 47 -15.97 8.55 21.41
N ALA A 48 -16.65 7.40 21.27
CA ALA A 48 -16.05 6.23 20.67
C ALA A 48 -15.85 6.44 19.15
N ALA A 49 -16.82 7.01 18.47
CA ALA A 49 -16.72 7.37 17.06
C ALA A 49 -15.55 8.33 16.82
N LYS A 50 -15.43 9.38 17.64
CA LYS A 50 -14.34 10.35 17.53
C LYS A 50 -12.98 9.68 17.67
N ARG A 51 -12.79 8.81 18.67
CA ARG A 51 -11.52 8.08 18.84
C ARG A 51 -11.12 7.24 17.62
N LEU A 52 -12.08 6.65 16.88
CA LEU A 52 -11.78 5.92 15.66
C LEU A 52 -11.38 6.86 14.54
N LEU A 53 -12.06 7.99 14.40
CA LEU A 53 -11.70 8.99 13.38
C LEU A 53 -10.33 9.62 13.65
N ASP A 54 -10.01 9.93 14.90
CA ASP A 54 -8.69 10.45 15.27
C ASP A 54 -7.57 9.44 14.90
N LYS A 55 -7.81 8.13 15.12
CA LYS A 55 -6.89 7.07 14.66
C LYS A 55 -6.78 6.99 13.14
N ARG A 56 -7.90 7.11 12.44
CA ARG A 56 -7.94 7.13 10.98
C ARG A 56 -7.09 8.27 10.42
N GLU A 57 -7.28 9.47 10.90
CA GLU A 57 -6.53 10.64 10.45
C GLU A 57 -5.02 10.51 10.72
N ALA A 58 -4.64 9.99 11.88
CA ALA A 58 -3.24 9.70 12.19
C ALA A 58 -2.64 8.66 11.24
N LEU A 59 -3.40 7.62 10.89
CA LEU A 59 -2.97 6.58 9.94
C LEU A 59 -2.85 7.12 8.52
N ILE A 60 -3.81 7.93 8.07
CA ILE A 60 -3.75 8.62 6.76
C ILE A 60 -2.49 9.48 6.68
N GLY A 61 -2.22 10.29 7.71
CA GLY A 61 -1.03 11.12 7.77
C GLY A 61 0.27 10.30 7.66
N ALA A 62 0.34 9.15 8.33
CA ALA A 62 1.47 8.24 8.23
C ALA A 62 1.61 7.62 6.82
N ILE A 63 0.51 7.16 6.21
CA ILE A 63 0.51 6.63 4.85
C ILE A 63 0.98 7.69 3.84
N GLN A 64 0.47 8.92 3.95
CA GLN A 64 0.87 10.03 3.08
C GLN A 64 2.35 10.37 3.21
N GLN A 65 2.88 10.33 4.43
CA GLN A 65 4.26 10.69 4.71
C GLN A 65 5.24 9.59 4.28
N GLU A 66 4.92 8.31 4.54
CA GLU A 66 5.87 7.21 4.46
C GLU A 66 5.70 6.36 3.19
N CYS A 67 4.48 6.25 2.65
CA CYS A 67 4.15 5.33 1.57
C CYS A 67 4.08 6.00 0.18
N TRP A 68 3.81 7.31 0.11
CA TRP A 68 3.74 8.01 -1.16
C TRP A 68 5.12 8.34 -1.71
N ASP A 69 5.45 7.81 -2.88
CA ASP A 69 6.66 8.19 -3.60
C ASP A 69 6.34 9.28 -4.64
N LYS A 70 6.90 10.48 -4.41
CA LYS A 70 6.69 11.65 -5.28
C LYS A 70 7.39 11.55 -6.63
N ARG A 71 8.34 10.65 -6.78
CA ARG A 71 9.09 10.46 -8.01
C ARG A 71 8.38 9.48 -8.94
N ASP A 72 7.88 8.40 -8.34
CA ASP A 72 7.19 7.35 -9.09
C ASP A 72 5.67 7.61 -9.19
N HIS A 73 5.15 8.60 -8.45
CA HIS A 73 3.72 8.91 -8.35
C HIS A 73 2.89 7.67 -7.97
N PHE A 74 3.38 6.93 -6.96
CA PHE A 74 2.77 5.65 -6.56
C PHE A 74 2.89 5.43 -5.05
N PHE A 75 1.92 4.68 -4.47
CA PHE A 75 1.98 4.27 -3.07
C PHE A 75 2.64 2.90 -2.94
N TYR A 76 3.61 2.81 -2.04
CA TYR A 76 4.34 1.58 -1.76
C TYR A 76 4.13 1.11 -0.32
N SER A 77 4.18 -0.21 -0.11
CA SER A 77 4.47 -0.75 1.22
C SER A 77 5.87 -0.32 1.66
N VAL A 78 6.10 -0.25 2.97
CA VAL A 78 7.38 0.24 3.49
C VAL A 78 8.00 -0.74 4.47
N ASP A 79 9.33 -0.83 4.43
CA ASP A 79 10.12 -1.51 5.44
C ASP A 79 10.19 -0.62 6.69
N VAL A 80 9.85 -1.18 7.85
CA VAL A 80 9.87 -0.49 9.14
C VAL A 80 10.95 -1.01 10.10
N ASP A 81 11.65 -2.09 9.72
CA ASP A 81 12.73 -2.69 10.51
C ASP A 81 14.12 -2.32 9.97
N ILE A 82 14.35 -1.05 9.68
CA ILE A 82 15.64 -0.58 9.18
C ILE A 82 16.60 -0.38 10.34
N LYS A 83 17.55 -1.30 10.50
CA LYS A 83 18.52 -1.26 11.59
C LYS A 83 19.68 -0.29 11.39
N THR A 84 19.91 0.16 10.18
CA THR A 84 20.96 1.15 9.84
C THR A 84 20.83 2.48 10.59
N ARG A 85 19.67 2.74 11.19
CA ARG A 85 19.43 3.91 12.04
C ARG A 85 20.27 3.98 13.32
N LYS A 86 20.90 2.87 13.72
CA LYS A 86 21.63 2.76 14.97
C LYS A 86 23.13 3.10 14.87
N TYR A 87 23.61 3.47 13.70
CA TYR A 87 25.00 3.88 13.53
C TYR A 87 25.16 5.38 13.84
N ASP A 88 25.48 5.70 15.09
CA ASP A 88 25.59 7.09 15.58
C ASP A 88 26.60 7.92 14.80
N TRP A 89 27.68 7.34 14.34
CA TRP A 89 28.69 8.05 13.55
C TRP A 89 28.18 8.48 12.15
N PHE A 90 27.19 7.78 11.60
CA PHE A 90 26.56 8.15 10.34
C PHE A 90 25.62 9.34 10.50
N HIS A 91 25.12 9.55 11.71
CA HIS A 91 24.17 10.60 12.02
C HIS A 91 24.81 11.97 12.24
N GLN A 92 26.06 12.00 12.65
CA GLN A 92 26.72 13.24 13.09
C GLN A 92 27.19 14.16 11.96
N GLY A 93 26.91 13.86 10.71
CA GLY A 93 27.38 14.71 9.63
C GLY A 93 26.48 14.82 8.41
N LEU A 94 25.55 13.91 8.19
CA LEU A 94 24.82 13.82 6.92
C LEU A 94 23.33 14.16 7.03
N GLY A 95 22.77 14.27 8.22
CA GLY A 95 21.34 14.63 8.44
C GLY A 95 20.34 13.68 7.76
N VAL A 96 20.75 12.45 7.42
CA VAL A 96 19.92 11.49 6.70
C VAL A 96 19.32 10.50 7.68
N PHE A 97 18.05 10.71 8.00
CA PHE A 97 17.28 9.79 8.83
C PHE A 97 16.19 9.13 7.98
N TRP A 98 16.26 7.81 7.82
CA TRP A 98 15.12 7.06 7.31
C TRP A 98 14.34 6.45 8.47
N LYS A 99 13.06 6.76 8.51
CA LYS A 99 12.10 6.12 9.40
C LYS A 99 11.65 4.80 8.82
N THR A 100 11.44 4.81 7.51
CA THR A 100 11.00 3.69 6.69
C THR A 100 11.74 3.71 5.36
N LEU A 101 11.72 2.58 4.63
CA LEU A 101 12.16 2.55 3.24
C LEU A 101 11.03 2.01 2.35
N PRO A 102 10.66 2.70 1.26
CA PRO A 102 9.71 2.19 0.30
C PRO A 102 10.18 0.87 -0.30
N ILE A 103 9.31 -0.12 -0.31
CA ILE A 103 9.52 -1.39 -1.01
C ILE A 103 9.04 -1.15 -2.44
N LYS A 104 9.95 -0.73 -3.30
CA LYS A 104 9.64 -0.27 -4.65
C LYS A 104 9.34 -1.43 -5.60
N VAL A 105 8.22 -2.08 -5.37
CA VAL A 105 7.60 -3.05 -6.25
C VAL A 105 6.18 -2.55 -6.50
N ARG A 106 5.84 -2.26 -7.76
CA ARG A 106 4.54 -1.74 -8.16
C ARG A 106 3.52 -2.86 -8.25
N VAL A 107 2.78 -3.05 -7.16
CA VAL A 107 1.69 -4.02 -7.02
C VAL A 107 0.36 -3.29 -7.02
N TRP A 108 -0.70 -3.90 -7.53
CA TRP A 108 -2.05 -3.32 -7.59
C TRP A 108 -2.54 -2.78 -6.24
N SER A 109 -2.08 -3.35 -5.13
CA SER A 109 -2.42 -2.88 -3.78
C SER A 109 -2.04 -1.41 -3.52
N GLY A 110 -1.10 -0.87 -4.29
CA GLY A 110 -0.76 0.54 -4.28
C GLY A 110 -1.89 1.47 -4.75
N PHE A 111 -2.92 0.95 -5.41
CA PHE A 111 -4.11 1.72 -5.80
C PHE A 111 -5.18 1.79 -4.70
N ILE A 112 -5.13 0.93 -3.69
CA ILE A 112 -6.12 0.87 -2.61
C ILE A 112 -6.24 2.20 -1.83
N PRO A 113 -5.18 3.02 -1.65
CA PRO A 113 -5.34 4.36 -1.08
C PRO A 113 -6.35 5.26 -1.80
N MET A 114 -6.57 5.08 -3.11
CA MET A 114 -7.63 5.82 -3.83
C MET A 114 -9.01 5.35 -3.37
N TYR A 115 -9.24 4.04 -3.31
CA TYR A 115 -10.49 3.44 -2.82
C TYR A 115 -10.77 3.83 -1.37
N ALA A 116 -9.76 3.87 -0.52
CA ALA A 116 -9.87 4.20 0.90
C ALA A 116 -10.02 5.71 1.18
N GLY A 117 -10.03 6.56 0.14
CA GLY A 117 -10.11 8.01 0.30
C GLY A 117 -8.87 8.62 0.97
N ILE A 118 -7.72 7.99 0.84
CA ILE A 118 -6.43 8.44 1.37
C ILE A 118 -5.71 9.32 0.35
N ALA A 119 -5.72 8.92 -0.92
CA ALA A 119 -5.07 9.66 -2.00
C ALA A 119 -5.72 11.03 -2.21
N THR A 120 -4.91 12.06 -2.42
CA THR A 120 -5.41 13.36 -2.86
C THR A 120 -5.88 13.29 -4.32
N LYS A 121 -6.61 14.31 -4.78
CA LYS A 121 -7.07 14.37 -6.18
C LYS A 121 -5.90 14.35 -7.17
N GLU A 122 -4.83 15.03 -6.85
CA GLU A 122 -3.61 15.11 -7.66
C GLU A 122 -2.91 13.74 -7.70
N GLN A 123 -2.76 13.09 -6.56
CA GLN A 123 -2.21 11.74 -6.46
C GLN A 123 -3.05 10.74 -7.25
N ALA A 124 -4.38 10.80 -7.10
CA ALA A 124 -5.28 9.92 -7.84
C ALA A 124 -5.18 10.14 -9.36
N ALA A 125 -5.08 11.40 -9.81
CA ALA A 125 -4.90 11.72 -11.23
C ALA A 125 -3.58 11.17 -11.79
N ASP A 126 -2.52 11.17 -11.00
CA ASP A 126 -1.24 10.57 -11.40
C ASP A 126 -1.32 9.04 -11.42
N MET A 127 -1.94 8.44 -10.42
CA MET A 127 -2.08 6.98 -10.33
C MET A 127 -2.98 6.39 -11.44
N VAL A 128 -3.99 7.14 -11.89
CA VAL A 128 -4.84 6.73 -13.02
C VAL A 128 -4.01 6.57 -14.31
N LYS A 129 -2.91 7.29 -14.48
CA LYS A 129 -2.02 7.12 -15.63
C LYS A 129 -1.40 5.72 -15.64
N HIS A 130 -0.98 5.21 -14.47
CA HIS A 130 -0.46 3.84 -14.35
C HIS A 130 -1.53 2.77 -14.66
N ILE A 131 -2.81 3.03 -14.34
CA ILE A 131 -3.90 2.10 -14.61
C ILE A 131 -4.10 1.90 -16.13
N PHE A 132 -3.99 2.96 -16.90
CA PHE A 132 -4.26 2.93 -18.34
C PHE A 132 -3.00 2.78 -19.21
N ASP A 133 -1.82 2.89 -18.61
CA ASP A 133 -0.56 2.72 -19.33
C ASP A 133 -0.32 1.23 -19.65
N PRO A 134 -0.25 0.85 -20.95
CA PRO A 134 -0.02 -0.53 -21.37
C PRO A 134 1.35 -1.08 -20.96
N ASP A 135 2.31 -0.22 -20.69
CA ASP A 135 3.65 -0.63 -20.25
C ASP A 135 3.73 -0.90 -18.74
N THR A 136 2.70 -0.49 -17.97
CA THR A 136 2.59 -0.73 -16.54
C THR A 136 1.44 -1.68 -16.21
N PHE A 137 0.27 -1.19 -15.84
CA PHE A 137 -0.83 -2.06 -15.38
C PHE A 137 -1.94 -2.27 -16.43
N GLY A 138 -2.07 -1.37 -17.41
CA GLY A 138 -3.18 -1.37 -18.34
C GLY A 138 -3.16 -2.56 -19.30
N SER A 139 -4.32 -3.16 -19.55
CA SER A 139 -4.53 -4.16 -20.61
C SER A 139 -5.95 -4.09 -21.16
N ASP A 140 -6.21 -4.75 -22.30
CA ASP A 140 -7.54 -4.83 -22.91
C ASP A 140 -8.56 -5.57 -22.03
N PHE A 141 -8.10 -6.34 -21.04
CA PHE A 141 -8.91 -7.20 -20.21
C PHE A 141 -9.01 -6.73 -18.75
N GLY A 142 -8.34 -5.63 -18.42
CA GLY A 142 -8.33 -5.05 -17.08
C GLY A 142 -6.93 -4.79 -16.53
N LEU A 143 -6.88 -4.49 -15.25
CA LEU A 143 -5.68 -4.16 -14.51
C LEU A 143 -4.89 -5.43 -14.14
N THR A 144 -3.61 -5.46 -14.44
CA THR A 144 -2.72 -6.53 -13.97
C THR A 144 -2.41 -6.36 -12.48
N THR A 145 -2.11 -7.45 -11.79
CA THR A 145 -1.82 -7.43 -10.34
C THR A 145 -0.43 -6.96 -9.99
N LEU A 146 0.50 -7.05 -10.93
CA LEU A 146 1.85 -6.52 -10.86
C LEU A 146 2.09 -5.67 -12.10
N SER A 147 2.85 -4.59 -11.96
CA SER A 147 3.22 -3.76 -13.11
C SER A 147 4.10 -4.54 -14.07
N LYS A 148 3.85 -4.40 -15.38
CA LYS A 148 4.54 -5.16 -16.44
C LYS A 148 6.02 -4.82 -16.57
N ASP A 149 6.44 -3.66 -16.12
CA ASP A 149 7.85 -3.26 -16.08
C ASP A 149 8.61 -3.78 -14.84
N GLU A 150 7.92 -4.50 -13.93
CA GLU A 150 8.59 -5.17 -12.82
C GLU A 150 9.30 -6.44 -13.29
N LYS A 151 10.53 -6.65 -12.80
CA LYS A 151 11.34 -7.83 -13.18
C LYS A 151 10.70 -9.17 -12.85
N MET A 152 9.78 -9.17 -11.90
CA MET A 152 9.07 -10.37 -11.45
C MET A 152 7.79 -10.62 -12.23
N PHE A 153 7.42 -9.75 -13.17
CA PHE A 153 6.19 -9.93 -13.94
C PHE A 153 6.26 -11.22 -14.75
N ASP A 154 5.35 -12.15 -14.48
CA ASP A 154 5.30 -13.45 -15.14
C ASP A 154 3.87 -14.01 -15.13
N LEU A 155 3.30 -14.16 -16.30
CA LEU A 155 1.98 -14.77 -16.50
C LEU A 155 2.04 -16.30 -16.56
N SER A 156 3.24 -16.87 -16.72
CA SER A 156 3.42 -18.32 -16.89
C SER A 156 3.54 -19.10 -15.59
N VAL A 157 3.61 -18.42 -14.45
CA VAL A 157 3.66 -19.05 -13.12
C VAL A 157 2.31 -19.69 -12.79
N THR A 158 2.06 -20.86 -13.33
CA THR A 158 0.78 -21.58 -13.23
C THR A 158 0.69 -22.54 -12.04
N ASN A 159 1.82 -22.84 -11.38
CA ASN A 159 1.88 -23.86 -10.33
C ASN A 159 1.42 -23.37 -8.95
N ASN A 160 1.18 -22.10 -8.80
CA ASN A 160 0.66 -21.50 -7.58
C ASN A 160 -0.73 -20.91 -7.83
N PRO A 161 -1.79 -21.45 -7.20
CA PRO A 161 -3.15 -20.94 -7.38
C PRO A 161 -3.34 -19.48 -6.90
N SER A 162 -2.43 -18.98 -6.06
CA SER A 162 -2.43 -17.58 -5.58
C SER A 162 -1.29 -16.81 -6.24
N ASN A 163 -1.39 -16.59 -7.56
CA ASN A 163 -0.36 -15.86 -8.31
C ASN A 163 -0.70 -14.36 -8.40
N TRP A 164 0.17 -13.50 -7.88
CA TRP A 164 0.09 -12.04 -7.94
C TRP A 164 1.19 -11.42 -8.80
N LEU A 165 1.85 -12.23 -9.65
CA LEU A 165 2.96 -11.79 -10.51
C LEU A 165 2.51 -11.25 -11.87
N GLY A 166 1.24 -10.86 -12.00
CA GLY A 166 0.75 -10.22 -13.22
C GLY A 166 -0.63 -10.63 -13.72
N PRO A 167 -1.22 -11.80 -13.32
CA PRO A 167 -2.53 -12.18 -13.84
C PRO A 167 -3.60 -11.16 -13.42
N ILE A 168 -4.65 -11.07 -14.24
CA ILE A 168 -5.79 -10.23 -13.96
C ILE A 168 -6.72 -10.96 -13.00
N TRP A 169 -6.94 -10.40 -11.82
CA TRP A 169 -7.86 -10.93 -10.84
C TRP A 169 -9.13 -10.07 -10.79
N LEU A 170 -10.30 -10.69 -10.75
CA LEU A 170 -11.56 -9.95 -10.65
C LEU A 170 -11.60 -9.05 -9.43
N VAL A 171 -11.10 -9.51 -8.28
CA VAL A 171 -11.06 -8.71 -7.04
C VAL A 171 -10.22 -7.45 -7.17
N ALA A 172 -9.21 -7.45 -8.02
CA ALA A 172 -8.38 -6.27 -8.28
C ALA A 172 -9.02 -5.28 -9.28
N ASN A 173 -10.07 -5.72 -9.99
CA ASN A 173 -10.74 -4.96 -11.05
C ASN A 173 -12.19 -4.59 -10.72
N TYR A 174 -12.67 -4.96 -9.55
CA TYR A 174 -14.00 -4.60 -9.04
C TYR A 174 -13.96 -3.23 -8.37
#